data_b5b7acb68ad72966cbaca54e3129f124
#
_entry.id   b5b7acb68ad72966cbaca54e3129f124
#
_cell.length_a   1.000
_cell.length_b   1.000
_cell.length_c   1.000
_cell.angle_alpha   90.00
_cell.angle_beta   90.00
_cell.angle_gamma   90.00
#
_symmetry.space_group_name_H-M   'P 1'
#
loop_
_entity.id
_entity.type
_entity.pdbx_description
1 polymer ?
#
loop_
_entity_poly.entity_id
_entity_poly.type
_entity_poly.pdbx_seq_one_letter_code
_entity_poly.pdbx_strand_id
1 'polypeptide(L)'
;DSVASRGLGDVYKRQVLGLITFMRVTLLTVVCSIIWVPIGVKIGMNPRISRFVQPLAQVLASFPSNFTFPFVTLWFIAWHIDISWGSILLMSLGTQWYILFNVIAGASAIPDDLREATRAFHLDTRQRWTKLILPAVFGSWCTGGITAAGGAWNASIVSEIVAYGHTTLTANGLGTYIANATAVGDTGKTIIGVAVMSVFVVGVNRLFWRPLQTYAERRFSVA
;
A
#
# COMPACT_ATOMS: atom_id res chain seq x y z
N ASP A 1 -11.09 -20.63 35.68
CA ASP A 1 -9.77 -20.02 35.37
C ASP A 1 -9.19 -20.47 34.01
N SER A 2 -9.41 -21.70 33.56
CA SER A 2 -8.83 -22.20 32.30
C SER A 2 -9.47 -21.62 31.01
N VAL A 3 -10.73 -21.21 31.04
CA VAL A 3 -11.44 -20.65 29.89
C VAL A 3 -11.09 -19.20 29.71
N ALA A 4 -10.98 -18.44 30.80
CA ALA A 4 -10.55 -17.02 30.75
C ALA A 4 -9.10 -16.88 30.30
N SER A 5 -8.19 -17.75 30.74
CA SER A 5 -6.78 -17.74 30.33
C SER A 5 -6.58 -18.12 28.87
N ARG A 6 -7.38 -19.07 28.32
CA ARG A 6 -7.39 -19.39 26.88
C ARG A 6 -7.93 -18.23 26.05
N GLY A 7 -9.00 -17.58 26.51
CA GLY A 7 -9.57 -16.41 25.84
C GLY A 7 -8.59 -15.23 25.76
N LEU A 8 -7.86 -14.93 26.84
CA LEU A 8 -6.83 -13.90 26.87
C LEU A 8 -5.63 -14.24 25.95
N GLY A 9 -5.18 -15.49 25.94
CA GLY A 9 -4.12 -15.95 25.06
C GLY A 9 -4.49 -15.81 23.57
N ASP A 10 -5.75 -16.14 23.23
CA ASP A 10 -6.25 -16.00 21.87
C ASP A 10 -6.39 -14.54 21.40
N VAL A 11 -6.79 -13.63 22.29
CA VAL A 11 -6.86 -12.18 21.99
C VAL A 11 -5.45 -11.62 21.75
N TYR A 12 -4.51 -11.96 22.62
CA TYR A 12 -3.11 -11.52 22.47
C TYR A 12 -2.50 -12.02 21.16
N LYS A 13 -2.72 -13.29 20.80
CA LYS A 13 -2.24 -13.88 19.55
C LYS A 13 -2.75 -13.11 18.32
N ARG A 14 -4.03 -12.73 18.32
CA ARG A 14 -4.63 -11.98 17.20
C ARG A 14 -4.06 -10.56 17.08
N GLN A 15 -3.76 -9.90 18.20
CA GLN A 15 -3.11 -8.60 18.21
C GLN A 15 -1.70 -8.68 17.62
N VAL A 16 -0.92 -9.70 17.98
CA VAL A 16 0.41 -9.95 17.41
C VAL A 16 0.34 -10.19 15.90
N LEU A 17 -0.61 -11.00 15.43
CA LEU A 17 -0.82 -11.24 14.01
C LEU A 17 -1.20 -9.94 13.28
N GLY A 18 -2.04 -9.09 13.91
CA GLY A 18 -2.38 -7.78 13.39
C GLY A 18 -1.18 -6.85 13.26
N LEU A 19 -0.27 -6.86 14.24
CA LEU A 19 0.98 -6.08 14.19
C LEU A 19 1.91 -6.57 13.07
N ILE A 20 2.00 -7.88 12.85
CA ILE A 20 2.81 -8.44 11.75
C ILE A 20 2.26 -7.99 10.39
N THR A 21 0.95 -8.10 10.16
CA THR A 21 0.33 -7.60 8.92
C THR A 21 0.50 -6.08 8.80
N PHE A 22 0.34 -5.32 9.89
CA PHE A 22 0.59 -3.88 9.91
C PHE A 22 2.01 -3.52 9.48
N MET A 23 3.02 -4.23 9.99
CA MET A 23 4.42 -4.00 9.57
C MET A 23 4.61 -4.26 8.07
N ARG A 24 4.00 -5.30 7.51
CA ARG A 24 4.05 -5.59 6.07
C ARG A 24 3.39 -4.49 5.24
N VAL A 25 2.19 -4.07 5.63
CA VAL A 25 1.46 -2.98 4.95
C VAL A 25 2.25 -1.67 5.00
N THR A 26 2.86 -1.36 6.15
CA THR A 26 3.71 -0.17 6.30
C THR A 26 4.94 -0.25 5.42
N LEU A 27 5.65 -1.38 5.45
CA LEU A 27 6.84 -1.59 4.62
C LEU A 27 6.50 -1.50 3.13
N LEU A 28 5.41 -2.13 2.70
CA LEU A 28 4.89 -2.03 1.34
C LEU A 28 4.66 -0.57 0.94
N THR A 29 3.94 0.18 1.78
CA THR A 29 3.61 1.59 1.48
C THR A 29 4.88 2.43 1.36
N VAL A 30 5.86 2.22 2.23
CA VAL A 30 7.16 2.92 2.17
C VAL A 30 7.93 2.55 0.90
N VAL A 31 8.08 1.27 0.61
CA VAL A 31 8.81 0.79 -0.58
C VAL A 31 8.14 1.28 -1.87
N CYS A 32 6.81 1.14 -1.97
CA CYS A 32 6.06 1.66 -3.12
C CYS A 32 6.19 3.18 -3.24
N SER A 33 6.22 3.93 -2.14
CA SER A 33 6.42 5.38 -2.18
C SER A 33 7.81 5.75 -2.69
N ILE A 34 8.85 5.07 -2.22
CA ILE A 34 10.24 5.32 -2.68
C ILE A 34 10.38 5.08 -4.20
N ILE A 35 9.71 4.05 -4.72
CA ILE A 35 9.78 3.68 -6.14
C ILE A 35 8.87 4.59 -6.98
N TRP A 36 7.59 4.70 -6.60
CA TRP A 36 6.57 5.28 -7.46
C TRP A 36 6.44 6.80 -7.36
N VAL A 37 6.91 7.44 -6.28
CA VAL A 37 6.92 8.91 -6.20
C VAL A 37 7.87 9.51 -7.25
N PRO A 38 9.14 9.12 -7.38
CA PRO A 38 10.00 9.65 -8.43
C PRO A 38 9.49 9.36 -9.84
N ILE A 39 8.98 8.15 -10.07
CA ILE A 39 8.43 7.75 -11.38
C ILE A 39 7.17 8.57 -11.70
N GLY A 40 6.23 8.67 -10.76
CA GLY A 40 5.00 9.42 -10.92
C GLY A 40 5.23 10.91 -11.18
N VAL A 41 6.19 11.52 -10.46
CA VAL A 41 6.61 12.90 -10.69
C VAL A 41 7.16 13.08 -12.09
N LYS A 42 8.07 12.19 -12.53
CA LYS A 42 8.66 12.28 -13.89
C LYS A 42 7.60 12.13 -14.98
N ILE A 43 6.61 11.28 -14.80
CA ILE A 43 5.50 11.11 -15.73
C ILE A 43 4.60 12.35 -15.69
N GLY A 44 4.14 12.79 -14.51
CA GLY A 44 3.18 13.88 -14.34
C GLY A 44 3.72 15.24 -14.80
N MET A 45 5.02 15.49 -14.62
CA MET A 45 5.65 16.72 -15.06
C MET A 45 5.92 16.78 -16.57
N ASN A 46 5.74 15.69 -17.31
CA ASN A 46 5.96 15.64 -18.76
C ASN A 46 4.66 15.25 -19.50
N PRO A 47 3.93 16.20 -20.11
CA PRO A 47 2.66 15.91 -20.79
C PRO A 47 2.76 14.89 -21.93
N ARG A 48 3.92 14.78 -22.58
CA ARG A 48 4.13 13.80 -23.66
C ARG A 48 4.21 12.38 -23.10
N ILE A 49 4.95 12.20 -22.01
CA ILE A 49 5.10 10.91 -21.33
C ILE A 49 3.78 10.52 -20.68
N SER A 50 3.12 11.47 -19.99
CA SER A 50 1.86 11.27 -19.30
C SER A 50 0.76 10.75 -20.23
N ARG A 51 0.62 11.34 -21.41
CA ARG A 51 -0.37 10.96 -22.43
C ARG A 51 -0.24 9.50 -22.88
N PHE A 52 0.97 8.98 -22.91
CA PHE A 52 1.24 7.60 -23.33
C PHE A 52 1.21 6.62 -22.14
N VAL A 53 1.83 6.98 -21.02
CA VAL A 53 2.00 6.08 -19.88
C VAL A 53 0.71 5.90 -19.07
N GLN A 54 -0.11 6.93 -18.92
CA GLN A 54 -1.36 6.84 -18.14
C GLN A 54 -2.32 5.78 -18.68
N PRO A 55 -2.68 5.74 -19.98
CA PRO A 55 -3.54 4.68 -20.50
C PRO A 55 -2.94 3.29 -20.34
N LEU A 56 -1.64 3.13 -20.57
CA LEU A 56 -0.94 1.86 -20.37
C LEU A 56 -1.01 1.41 -18.91
N ALA A 57 -0.72 2.31 -17.98
CA ALA A 57 -0.79 2.03 -16.55
C ALA A 57 -2.23 1.70 -16.12
N GLN A 58 -3.26 2.35 -16.70
CA GLN A 58 -4.66 2.02 -16.43
C GLN A 58 -5.02 0.61 -16.88
N VAL A 59 -4.56 0.19 -18.06
CA VAL A 59 -4.76 -1.19 -18.55
C VAL A 59 -4.10 -2.19 -17.61
N LEU A 60 -2.86 -1.94 -17.19
CA LEU A 60 -2.14 -2.81 -16.26
C LEU A 60 -2.80 -2.83 -14.87
N ALA A 61 -3.27 -1.68 -14.38
CA ALA A 61 -3.95 -1.58 -13.10
C ALA A 61 -5.34 -2.24 -13.08
N SER A 62 -6.00 -2.31 -14.23
CA SER A 62 -7.31 -2.99 -14.37
C SER A 62 -7.20 -4.51 -14.38
N PHE A 63 -6.00 -5.04 -14.61
CA PHE A 63 -5.78 -6.48 -14.57
C PHE A 63 -5.86 -6.98 -13.12
N PRO A 64 -6.70 -7.99 -12.82
CA PRO A 64 -6.82 -8.51 -11.47
C PRO A 64 -5.51 -9.14 -11.00
N SER A 65 -4.84 -8.50 -10.05
CA SER A 65 -3.53 -8.95 -9.55
C SER A 65 -3.52 -10.40 -9.04
N ASN A 66 -4.65 -10.88 -8.55
CA ASN A 66 -4.80 -12.26 -8.07
C ASN A 66 -4.52 -13.32 -9.16
N PHE A 67 -4.74 -13.01 -10.44
CA PHE A 67 -4.40 -13.93 -11.53
C PHE A 67 -2.89 -14.13 -11.68
N THR A 68 -2.07 -13.21 -11.20
CA THR A 68 -0.61 -13.35 -11.24
C THR A 68 -0.08 -14.19 -10.07
N PHE A 69 -0.87 -14.39 -9.01
CA PHE A 69 -0.44 -15.07 -7.79
C PHE A 69 0.10 -16.48 -8.03
N PRO A 70 -0.54 -17.37 -8.85
CA PRO A 70 -0.01 -18.69 -9.10
C PRO A 70 1.39 -18.66 -9.72
N PHE A 71 1.65 -17.74 -10.66
CA PHE A 71 2.96 -17.62 -11.33
C PHE A 71 4.02 -17.09 -10.38
N VAL A 72 3.68 -16.09 -9.57
CA VAL A 72 4.58 -15.56 -8.55
C VAL A 72 4.85 -16.59 -7.45
N THR A 73 3.85 -17.40 -7.08
CA THR A 73 4.02 -18.49 -6.12
C THR A 73 4.97 -19.56 -6.63
N LEU A 74 4.89 -19.94 -7.92
CA LEU A 74 5.88 -20.83 -8.55
C LEU A 74 7.30 -20.29 -8.45
N TRP A 75 7.46 -19.00 -8.70
CA TRP A 75 8.74 -18.32 -8.57
C TRP A 75 9.26 -18.36 -7.13
N PHE A 76 8.40 -18.12 -6.13
CA PHE A 76 8.76 -18.23 -4.71
C PHE A 76 9.21 -19.64 -4.34
N ILE A 77 8.51 -20.67 -4.82
CA ILE A 77 8.88 -22.09 -4.60
C ILE A 77 10.23 -22.39 -5.24
N ALA A 78 10.43 -21.99 -6.50
CA ALA A 78 11.66 -22.26 -7.25
C ALA A 78 12.92 -21.59 -6.62
N TRP A 79 12.74 -20.42 -6.02
CA TRP A 79 13.83 -19.62 -5.44
C TRP A 79 13.87 -19.69 -3.91
N HIS A 80 13.05 -20.54 -3.30
CA HIS A 80 12.93 -20.69 -1.83
C HIS A 80 12.68 -19.36 -1.10
N ILE A 81 11.86 -18.48 -1.70
CA ILE A 81 11.50 -17.20 -1.11
C ILE A 81 10.45 -17.44 -0.03
N ASP A 82 10.72 -16.95 1.19
CA ASP A 82 9.77 -17.01 2.30
C ASP A 82 8.53 -16.16 1.98
N ILE A 83 7.35 -16.75 2.09
CA ILE A 83 6.07 -16.09 1.83
C ILE A 83 5.85 -14.90 2.78
N SER A 84 6.49 -14.86 3.93
CA SER A 84 6.42 -13.71 4.85
C SER A 84 6.90 -12.40 4.19
N TRP A 85 7.90 -12.51 3.33
CA TRP A 85 8.38 -11.40 2.49
C TRP A 85 7.67 -11.35 1.14
N GLY A 86 7.41 -12.51 0.57
CA GLY A 86 6.71 -12.65 -0.72
C GLY A 86 5.31 -12.06 -0.71
N SER A 87 4.59 -12.14 0.42
CA SER A 87 3.26 -11.54 0.56
C SER A 87 3.27 -10.01 0.37
N ILE A 88 4.36 -9.33 0.73
CA ILE A 88 4.52 -7.89 0.50
C ILE A 88 4.52 -7.59 -1.01
N LEU A 89 5.25 -8.40 -1.79
CA LEU A 89 5.26 -8.28 -3.25
C LEU A 89 3.86 -8.55 -3.82
N LEU A 90 3.19 -9.61 -3.38
CA LEU A 90 1.84 -9.95 -3.85
C LEU A 90 0.84 -8.82 -3.55
N MET A 91 0.85 -8.26 -2.33
CA MET A 91 0.03 -7.11 -1.99
C MET A 91 0.35 -5.89 -2.87
N SER A 92 1.63 -5.67 -3.19
CA SER A 92 2.07 -4.52 -3.98
C SER A 92 1.54 -4.53 -5.41
N LEU A 93 1.36 -5.71 -6.02
CA LEU A 93 0.90 -5.84 -7.42
C LEU A 93 -0.43 -5.12 -7.68
N GLY A 94 -1.33 -5.12 -6.70
CA GLY A 94 -2.61 -4.41 -6.81
C GLY A 94 -2.57 -2.98 -6.28
N THR A 95 -1.79 -2.71 -5.23
CA THR A 95 -1.92 -1.47 -4.47
C THR A 95 -0.97 -0.34 -4.90
N GLN A 96 0.13 -0.67 -5.56
CA GLN A 96 1.13 0.30 -6.04
C GLN A 96 0.55 1.37 -6.96
N TRP A 97 -0.47 1.02 -7.74
CA TRP A 97 -1.13 1.91 -8.70
C TRP A 97 -1.78 3.12 -8.04
N TYR A 98 -2.29 2.96 -6.81
CA TYR A 98 -2.90 4.07 -6.07
C TYR A 98 -1.91 5.19 -5.78
N ILE A 99 -0.68 4.84 -5.38
CA ILE A 99 0.39 5.83 -5.16
C ILE A 99 0.79 6.47 -6.49
N LEU A 100 1.03 5.65 -7.52
CA LEU A 100 1.47 6.12 -8.84
C LEU A 100 0.48 7.13 -9.42
N PHE A 101 -0.80 6.79 -9.52
CA PHE A 101 -1.80 7.67 -10.14
C PHE A 101 -2.00 8.98 -9.37
N ASN A 102 -2.06 8.91 -8.04
CA ASN A 102 -2.20 10.11 -7.24
C ASN A 102 -0.98 11.04 -7.37
N VAL A 103 0.23 10.48 -7.38
CA VAL A 103 1.45 11.28 -7.57
C VAL A 103 1.53 11.87 -8.98
N ILE A 104 1.13 11.11 -10.03
CA ILE A 104 1.05 11.64 -11.39
C ILE A 104 0.08 12.85 -11.42
N ALA A 105 -1.11 12.70 -10.82
CA ALA A 105 -2.10 13.76 -10.77
C ALA A 105 -1.57 15.00 -10.04
N GLY A 106 -0.97 14.84 -8.86
CA GLY A 106 -0.38 15.92 -8.10
C GLY A 106 0.78 16.63 -8.84
N ALA A 107 1.65 15.86 -9.49
CA ALA A 107 2.76 16.42 -10.27
C ALA A 107 2.28 17.14 -11.53
N SER A 108 1.22 16.68 -12.17
CA SER A 108 0.62 17.34 -13.34
C SER A 108 -0.08 18.65 -12.97
N ALA A 109 -0.55 18.77 -11.73
CA ALA A 109 -1.24 19.96 -11.24
C ALA A 109 -0.28 21.11 -10.85
N ILE A 110 1.05 20.90 -10.86
CA ILE A 110 2.02 21.96 -10.54
C ILE A 110 1.96 23.03 -11.63
N PRO A 111 1.64 24.31 -11.29
CA PRO A 111 1.56 25.40 -12.25
C PRO A 111 2.88 25.62 -13.01
N ASP A 112 2.77 25.98 -14.28
CA ASP A 112 3.95 26.22 -15.14
C ASP A 112 4.76 27.42 -14.65
N ASP A 113 4.10 28.46 -14.12
CA ASP A 113 4.75 29.63 -13.53
C ASP A 113 5.73 29.27 -12.43
N LEU A 114 5.36 28.31 -11.55
CA LEU A 114 6.25 27.82 -10.51
C LEU A 114 7.41 27.01 -11.08
N ARG A 115 7.20 26.28 -12.17
CA ARG A 115 8.26 25.55 -12.86
C ARG A 115 9.24 26.52 -13.53
N GLU A 116 8.74 27.60 -14.15
CA GLU A 116 9.55 28.63 -14.75
C GLU A 116 10.31 29.44 -13.70
N ALA A 117 9.68 29.78 -12.58
CA ALA A 117 10.35 30.43 -11.46
C ALA A 117 11.55 29.63 -10.96
N THR A 118 11.44 28.30 -10.85
CA THR A 118 12.59 27.48 -10.44
C THR A 118 13.74 27.49 -11.45
N ARG A 119 13.46 27.72 -12.74
CA ARG A 119 14.49 27.88 -13.79
C ARG A 119 15.12 29.28 -13.73
N ALA A 120 14.29 30.30 -13.57
CA ALA A 120 14.75 31.69 -13.46
C ALA A 120 15.68 31.91 -12.25
N PHE A 121 15.36 31.26 -11.12
CA PHE A 121 16.21 31.27 -9.91
C PHE A 121 17.38 30.30 -9.96
N HIS A 122 17.60 29.60 -11.06
CA HIS A 122 18.67 28.61 -11.24
C HIS A 122 18.74 27.56 -10.14
N LEU A 123 17.57 27.11 -9.63
CA LEU A 123 17.51 26.08 -8.59
C LEU A 123 18.11 24.78 -9.12
N ASP A 124 18.99 24.17 -8.31
CA ASP A 124 19.51 22.85 -8.61
C ASP A 124 18.43 21.75 -8.48
N THR A 125 18.74 20.55 -8.93
CA THR A 125 17.80 19.42 -8.90
C THR A 125 17.31 19.13 -7.49
N ARG A 126 18.20 19.16 -6.48
CA ARG A 126 17.85 18.91 -5.09
C ARG A 126 16.91 19.97 -4.53
N GLN A 127 17.20 21.24 -4.83
CA GLN A 127 16.36 22.37 -4.42
C GLN A 127 14.98 22.31 -5.09
N ARG A 128 14.90 21.97 -6.37
CA ARG A 128 13.62 21.79 -7.07
C ARG A 128 12.78 20.67 -6.42
N TRP A 129 13.41 19.55 -6.08
CA TRP A 129 12.70 18.46 -5.39
C TRP A 129 12.21 18.88 -4.01
N THR A 130 13.06 19.49 -3.19
CA THR A 130 12.72 19.79 -1.79
C THR A 130 11.83 21.02 -1.62
N LYS A 131 11.95 22.04 -2.50
CA LYS A 131 11.23 23.31 -2.36
C LYS A 131 9.96 23.40 -3.19
N LEU A 132 9.86 22.65 -4.29
CA LEU A 132 8.69 22.69 -5.17
C LEU A 132 7.99 21.32 -5.26
N ILE A 133 8.70 20.28 -5.74
CA ILE A 133 8.07 19.04 -6.17
C ILE A 133 7.47 18.28 -4.98
N LEU A 134 8.28 17.95 -3.97
CA LEU A 134 7.80 17.20 -2.81
C LEU A 134 6.67 17.92 -2.06
N PRO A 135 6.76 19.23 -1.76
CA PRO A 135 5.65 19.95 -1.17
C PRO A 135 4.37 19.90 -2.02
N ALA A 136 4.49 20.10 -3.33
CA ALA A 136 3.34 20.13 -4.23
C ALA A 136 2.64 18.77 -4.39
N VAL A 137 3.39 17.66 -4.41
CA VAL A 137 2.80 16.33 -4.55
C VAL A 137 2.43 15.67 -3.21
N PHE A 138 2.79 16.28 -2.09
CA PHE A 138 2.65 15.68 -0.77
C PHE A 138 1.19 15.32 -0.43
N GLY A 139 0.24 16.22 -0.70
CA GLY A 139 -1.19 15.97 -0.46
C GLY A 139 -1.72 14.80 -1.31
N SER A 140 -1.37 14.78 -2.59
CA SER A 140 -1.74 13.71 -3.51
C SER A 140 -1.09 12.37 -3.12
N TRP A 141 0.16 12.39 -2.67
CA TRP A 141 0.81 11.20 -2.13
C TRP A 141 0.11 10.68 -0.86
N CYS A 142 -0.32 11.56 0.06
CA CYS A 142 -1.11 11.15 1.23
C CYS A 142 -2.39 10.41 0.81
N THR A 143 -3.13 10.94 -0.16
CA THR A 143 -4.34 10.29 -0.70
C THR A 143 -4.03 8.93 -1.31
N GLY A 144 -2.99 8.85 -2.13
CA GLY A 144 -2.53 7.59 -2.72
C GLY A 144 -2.07 6.58 -1.67
N GLY A 145 -1.36 7.03 -0.64
CA GLY A 145 -0.87 6.21 0.47
C GLY A 145 -2.00 5.64 1.34
N ILE A 146 -2.99 6.45 1.68
CA ILE A 146 -4.20 6.00 2.41
C ILE A 146 -4.90 4.89 1.63
N THR A 147 -5.13 5.10 0.33
CA THR A 147 -5.81 4.14 -0.52
C THR A 147 -5.01 2.87 -0.70
N ALA A 148 -3.69 2.99 -0.91
CA ALA A 148 -2.79 1.85 -1.03
C ALA A 148 -2.72 1.04 0.27
N ALA A 149 -2.60 1.69 1.42
CA ALA A 149 -2.59 1.02 2.72
C ALA A 149 -3.91 0.28 2.98
N GLY A 150 -5.07 0.92 2.72
CA GLY A 150 -6.38 0.29 2.84
C GLY A 150 -6.54 -0.92 1.91
N GLY A 151 -6.11 -0.77 0.65
CA GLY A 151 -6.09 -1.88 -0.31
C GLY A 151 -5.18 -3.03 0.11
N ALA A 152 -4.00 -2.73 0.68
CA ALA A 152 -3.05 -3.73 1.16
C ALA A 152 -3.60 -4.53 2.35
N TRP A 153 -4.31 -3.91 3.29
CA TRP A 153 -5.01 -4.61 4.35
C TRP A 153 -6.02 -5.63 3.80
N ASN A 154 -6.82 -5.23 2.81
CA ASN A 154 -7.76 -6.15 2.17
C ASN A 154 -7.02 -7.25 1.40
N ALA A 155 -5.99 -6.90 0.64
CA ALA A 155 -5.19 -7.85 -0.12
C ALA A 155 -4.44 -8.85 0.77
N SER A 156 -4.14 -8.53 2.04
CA SER A 156 -3.43 -9.43 2.95
C SER A 156 -4.17 -10.75 3.18
N ILE A 157 -5.52 -10.75 3.13
CA ILE A 157 -6.35 -11.95 3.31
C ILE A 157 -6.04 -13.02 2.26
N VAL A 158 -5.70 -12.60 1.04
CA VAL A 158 -5.41 -13.52 -0.07
C VAL A 158 -3.93 -13.66 -0.40
N SER A 159 -3.09 -12.72 0.03
CA SER A 159 -1.65 -12.72 -0.26
C SER A 159 -0.80 -13.36 0.84
N GLU A 160 -1.28 -13.43 2.06
CA GLU A 160 -0.61 -14.12 3.18
C GLU A 160 -0.81 -15.63 3.14
N ILE A 161 -1.75 -16.12 2.34
CA ILE A 161 -1.97 -17.55 2.08
C ILE A 161 -2.18 -17.76 0.59
N VAL A 162 -1.28 -18.47 -0.05
CA VAL A 162 -1.35 -18.77 -1.47
C VAL A 162 -1.14 -20.26 -1.71
N ALA A 163 -1.93 -20.82 -2.59
CA ALA A 163 -1.87 -22.24 -2.95
C ALA A 163 -1.54 -22.41 -4.43
N TYR A 164 -0.68 -23.37 -4.72
CA TYR A 164 -0.40 -23.83 -6.09
C TYR A 164 -0.30 -25.36 -6.10
N GLY A 165 -1.19 -26.00 -6.84
CA GLY A 165 -1.28 -27.47 -6.86
C GLY A 165 -1.55 -28.04 -5.46
N HIS A 166 -0.63 -28.86 -4.96
CA HIS A 166 -0.70 -29.45 -3.61
C HIS A 166 0.11 -28.66 -2.57
N THR A 167 0.77 -27.58 -2.96
CA THR A 167 1.60 -26.77 -2.07
C THR A 167 0.85 -25.53 -1.64
N THR A 168 0.73 -25.31 -0.33
CA THR A 168 0.17 -24.08 0.26
C THR A 168 1.26 -23.39 1.06
N LEU A 169 1.58 -22.14 0.65
CA LEU A 169 2.47 -21.27 1.38
C LEU A 169 1.65 -20.35 2.29
N THR A 170 1.99 -20.30 3.58
CA THR A 170 1.28 -19.49 4.56
C THR A 170 2.25 -18.59 5.31
N ALA A 171 1.94 -17.31 5.39
CA ALA A 171 2.64 -16.35 6.23
C ALA A 171 1.89 -16.16 7.55
N ASN A 172 2.61 -15.90 8.62
CA ASN A 172 1.98 -15.53 9.90
C ASN A 172 1.42 -14.11 9.79
N GLY A 173 0.09 -13.97 9.86
CA GLY A 173 -0.57 -12.68 9.75
C GLY A 173 -2.07 -12.77 10.01
N LEU A 174 -2.68 -11.61 10.13
CA LEU A 174 -4.12 -11.51 10.38
C LEU A 174 -4.93 -11.91 9.14
N GLY A 175 -4.39 -11.69 7.94
CA GLY A 175 -4.99 -12.12 6.69
C GLY A 175 -5.10 -13.64 6.63
N THR A 176 -4.01 -14.38 6.90
CA THR A 176 -4.01 -15.85 7.00
C THR A 176 -4.99 -16.35 8.08
N TYR A 177 -5.07 -15.67 9.23
CA TYR A 177 -6.02 -16.04 10.28
C TYR A 177 -7.47 -15.97 9.79
N ILE A 178 -7.83 -14.88 9.11
CA ILE A 178 -9.17 -14.68 8.54
C ILE A 178 -9.46 -15.70 7.44
N ALA A 179 -8.52 -15.90 6.52
CA ALA A 179 -8.67 -16.83 5.40
C ALA A 179 -8.90 -18.27 5.89
N ASN A 180 -8.10 -18.73 6.85
CA ASN A 180 -8.23 -20.07 7.44
C ASN A 180 -9.56 -20.23 8.20
N ALA A 181 -9.97 -19.23 8.99
CA ALA A 181 -11.24 -19.26 9.71
C ALA A 181 -12.43 -19.35 8.73
N THR A 182 -12.36 -18.61 7.63
CA THR A 182 -13.37 -18.61 6.57
C THR A 182 -13.41 -19.96 5.85
N ALA A 183 -12.26 -20.56 5.54
CA ALA A 183 -12.18 -21.84 4.85
C ALA A 183 -12.79 -23.01 5.64
N VAL A 184 -12.69 -22.99 6.98
CA VAL A 184 -13.30 -24.00 7.86
C VAL A 184 -14.72 -23.63 8.29
N GLY A 185 -15.28 -22.51 7.84
CA GLY A 185 -16.64 -22.06 8.18
C GLY A 185 -16.79 -21.57 9.64
N ASP A 186 -15.69 -21.23 10.32
CA ASP A 186 -15.74 -20.68 11.68
C ASP A 186 -16.10 -19.19 11.64
N THR A 187 -17.39 -18.91 11.58
CA THR A 187 -17.94 -17.55 11.52
C THR A 187 -17.50 -16.70 12.71
N GLY A 188 -17.39 -17.28 13.91
CA GLY A 188 -16.99 -16.55 15.11
C GLY A 188 -15.57 -16.02 15.00
N LYS A 189 -14.61 -16.86 14.60
CA LYS A 189 -13.21 -16.44 14.38
C LYS A 189 -13.09 -15.47 13.22
N THR A 190 -13.84 -15.67 12.14
CA THR A 190 -13.85 -14.74 10.99
C THR A 190 -14.30 -13.35 11.42
N ILE A 191 -15.43 -13.22 12.12
CA ILE A 191 -15.93 -11.92 12.61
C ILE A 191 -14.90 -11.24 13.52
N ILE A 192 -14.31 -11.98 14.46
CA ILE A 192 -13.31 -11.40 15.36
C ILE A 192 -12.06 -10.97 14.59
N GLY A 193 -11.58 -11.77 13.64
CA GLY A 193 -10.45 -11.41 12.79
C GLY A 193 -10.70 -10.11 12.00
N VAL A 194 -11.86 -10.00 11.37
CA VAL A 194 -12.29 -8.79 10.64
C VAL A 194 -12.44 -7.59 11.58
N ALA A 195 -12.99 -7.79 12.77
CA ALA A 195 -13.11 -6.71 13.76
C ALA A 195 -11.73 -6.19 14.20
N VAL A 196 -10.78 -7.09 14.49
CA VAL A 196 -9.39 -6.70 14.82
C VAL A 196 -8.74 -5.97 13.66
N MET A 197 -8.88 -6.47 12.42
CA MET A 197 -8.37 -5.80 11.22
C MET A 197 -8.96 -4.38 11.07
N SER A 198 -10.26 -4.24 11.29
CA SER A 198 -10.95 -2.95 11.22
C SER A 198 -10.40 -1.95 12.26
N VAL A 199 -10.11 -2.42 13.47
CA VAL A 199 -9.49 -1.59 14.52
C VAL A 199 -8.11 -1.09 14.08
N PHE A 200 -7.27 -1.96 13.48
CA PHE A 200 -5.98 -1.55 12.94
C PHE A 200 -6.13 -0.54 11.81
N VAL A 201 -6.97 -0.81 10.83
CA VAL A 201 -7.19 0.07 9.67
C VAL A 201 -7.69 1.45 10.12
N VAL A 202 -8.74 1.49 10.95
CA VAL A 202 -9.30 2.75 11.47
C VAL A 202 -8.31 3.46 12.38
N GLY A 203 -7.60 2.73 13.24
CA GLY A 203 -6.59 3.28 14.13
C GLY A 203 -5.46 3.97 13.36
N VAL A 204 -4.86 3.28 12.39
CA VAL A 204 -3.79 3.83 11.54
C VAL A 204 -4.29 5.02 10.72
N ASN A 205 -5.50 4.91 10.16
CA ASN A 205 -6.07 6.02 9.42
C ASN A 205 -6.26 7.26 10.31
N ARG A 206 -6.77 7.07 11.53
CA ARG A 206 -7.09 8.18 12.43
C ARG A 206 -5.86 8.78 13.11
N LEU A 207 -4.87 7.94 13.47
CA LEU A 207 -3.69 8.36 14.23
C LEU A 207 -2.52 8.81 13.35
N PHE A 208 -2.42 8.30 12.14
CA PHE A 208 -1.31 8.58 11.23
C PHE A 208 -1.76 9.33 9.97
N TRP A 209 -2.67 8.75 9.17
CA TRP A 209 -2.99 9.33 7.87
C TRP A 209 -3.77 10.63 7.93
N ARG A 210 -4.81 10.71 8.77
CA ARG A 210 -5.61 11.94 8.91
C ARG A 210 -4.78 13.15 9.37
N PRO A 211 -3.96 13.07 10.43
CA PRO A 211 -3.10 14.18 10.82
C PRO A 211 -2.12 14.57 9.70
N LEU A 212 -1.58 13.59 8.98
CA LEU A 212 -0.65 13.83 7.87
C LEU A 212 -1.34 14.56 6.71
N GLN A 213 -2.55 14.16 6.36
CA GLN A 213 -3.35 14.82 5.32
C GLN A 213 -3.74 16.24 5.73
N THR A 214 -4.20 16.44 6.96
CA THR A 214 -4.50 17.78 7.48
C THR A 214 -3.26 18.69 7.50
N TYR A 215 -2.09 18.14 7.82
CA TYR A 215 -0.83 18.87 7.72
C TYR A 215 -0.51 19.25 6.26
N ALA A 216 -0.72 18.33 5.32
CA ALA A 216 -0.53 18.58 3.90
C ALA A 216 -1.43 19.73 3.41
N GLU A 217 -2.72 19.68 3.74
CA GLU A 217 -3.71 20.69 3.36
C GLU A 217 -3.38 22.06 3.93
N ARG A 218 -2.97 22.13 5.22
CA ARG A 218 -2.67 23.43 5.87
C ARG A 218 -1.36 24.08 5.40
N ARG A 219 -0.37 23.27 5.00
CA ARG A 219 0.98 23.80 4.72
C ARG A 219 1.30 23.87 3.24
N PHE A 220 0.68 23.05 2.42
CA PHE A 220 1.02 22.87 1.00
C PHE A 220 -0.16 23.05 0.06
N SER A 221 -1.36 23.44 0.53
CA SER A 221 -2.43 23.83 -0.36
C SER A 221 -2.00 25.12 -1.10
N VAL A 222 -1.86 25.00 -2.40
CA VAL A 222 -1.78 26.17 -3.28
C VAL A 222 -3.24 26.57 -3.49
N ALA A 223 -3.73 27.48 -2.63
CA ALA A 223 -5.03 28.11 -2.82
C ALA A 223 -4.91 29.13 -3.94
#